data_663b21f284ae9db50ae06581a637d09e
#
_entry.id   663b21f284ae9db50ae06581a637d09e
#
_cell.length_a   1.000
_cell.length_b   1.000
_cell.length_c   1.000
_cell.angle_alpha   90.00
_cell.angle_beta   90.00
_cell.angle_gamma   90.00
#
_symmetry.space_group_name_H-M   'P 1'
#
loop_
_entity.id
_entity.type
_entity.pdbx_description
1 polymer ?
#
loop_
_entity_poly.entity_id
_entity_poly.type
_entity_poly.pdbx_seq_one_letter_code
_entity_poly.pdbx_strand_id
1 'polypeptide(L)' 'MTLPLEAVPNFSEGRDAAVIKAIGRALAERAELLDMHVDPDHNRSVFTLVGDDRELVAALLAAIACAR' A
#
# COMPACT_ATOMS: atom_id res chain seq x y z
N MET A 1 -7.43 14.22 19.93
CA MET A 1 -6.23 13.79 19.19
C MET A 1 -6.40 12.36 18.70
N THR A 2 -6.21 12.13 17.43
CA THR A 2 -6.32 10.81 16.83
C THR A 2 -4.97 10.11 16.90
N LEU A 3 -4.95 8.92 17.45
CA LEU A 3 -3.71 8.12 17.45
C LEU A 3 -3.46 7.58 16.04
N PRO A 4 -2.18 7.54 15.60
CA PRO A 4 -1.87 6.93 14.31
C PRO A 4 -2.15 5.44 14.34
N LEU A 5 -2.68 4.93 13.22
CA LEU A 5 -2.94 3.52 13.01
C LEU A 5 -1.95 2.98 12.00
N GLU A 6 -1.68 1.70 12.08
CA GLU A 6 -0.84 0.98 11.13
C GLU A 6 -1.70 0.05 10.29
N ALA A 7 -1.42 0.01 9.00
CA ALA A 7 -2.03 -0.95 8.09
C ALA A 7 -0.94 -1.65 7.29
N VAL A 8 -1.12 -2.94 7.04
CA VAL A 8 -0.15 -3.76 6.31
C VAL A 8 -0.86 -4.49 5.18
N PRO A 9 -1.27 -3.78 4.12
CA PRO A 9 -1.92 -4.43 2.99
C PRO A 9 -0.97 -5.32 2.19
N ASN A 10 -1.51 -6.43 1.74
CA ASN A 10 -0.83 -7.38 0.87
C ASN A 10 -1.51 -7.41 -0.49
N PHE A 11 -0.72 -7.43 -1.56
CA PHE A 11 -1.23 -7.52 -2.92
C PHE A 11 -0.64 -8.75 -3.61
N SER A 12 -1.45 -9.43 -4.43
CA SER A 12 -1.01 -10.57 -5.23
C SER A 12 -0.29 -10.09 -6.49
N GLU A 13 0.68 -9.21 -6.31
CA GLU A 13 1.50 -8.67 -7.37
C GLU A 13 2.92 -8.44 -6.85
N GLY A 14 3.88 -9.19 -7.38
CA GLY A 14 5.28 -9.11 -6.95
C GLY A 14 6.26 -9.16 -8.11
N ARG A 15 5.76 -9.12 -9.36
CA ARG A 15 6.60 -9.25 -10.56
C ARG A 15 6.53 -8.06 -11.50
N ASP A 16 5.40 -7.38 -11.57
CA ASP A 16 5.25 -6.20 -12.42
C ASP A 16 5.66 -4.95 -11.66
N ALA A 17 6.86 -4.45 -11.92
CA ALA A 17 7.42 -3.29 -11.23
C ALA A 17 6.58 -2.01 -11.44
N ALA A 18 5.95 -1.86 -12.60
CA ALA A 18 5.12 -0.69 -12.88
C ALA A 18 3.86 -0.69 -12.02
N VAL A 19 3.22 -1.85 -11.87
CA VAL A 19 2.03 -2.00 -11.03
C VAL A 19 2.38 -1.77 -9.56
N ILE A 20 3.49 -2.36 -9.09
CA ILE A 20 3.97 -2.19 -7.71
C ILE A 20 4.23 -0.72 -7.41
N LYS A 21 4.88 0.00 -8.33
CA LYS A 21 5.13 1.44 -8.18
C LYS A 21 3.83 2.24 -8.11
N ALA A 22 2.87 1.91 -8.97
CA ALA A 22 1.58 2.60 -8.98
C ALA A 22 0.83 2.40 -7.66
N ILE A 23 0.85 1.18 -7.12
CA ILE A 23 0.25 0.89 -5.82
C ILE A 23 0.93 1.71 -4.73
N GLY A 24 2.27 1.71 -4.70
CA GLY A 24 3.04 2.45 -3.72
C GLY A 24 2.77 3.95 -3.75
N ARG A 25 2.66 4.53 -4.95
CA ARG A 25 2.34 5.95 -5.11
C ARG A 25 0.93 6.27 -4.61
N ALA A 26 -0.04 5.42 -4.95
CA ALA A 26 -1.42 5.61 -4.50
C ALA A 26 -1.52 5.58 -2.97
N LEU A 27 -0.78 4.68 -2.34
CA LEU A 27 -0.74 4.59 -0.88
C LEU A 27 -0.05 5.83 -0.28
N ALA A 28 1.10 6.23 -0.82
CA ALA A 28 1.91 7.32 -0.29
C ALA A 28 1.25 8.69 -0.45
N GLU A 29 0.34 8.86 -1.39
CA GLU A 29 -0.37 10.12 -1.58
C GLU A 29 -1.35 10.41 -0.43
N ARG A 30 -1.80 9.39 0.30
CA ARG A 30 -2.86 9.53 1.29
C ARG A 30 -2.46 9.11 2.69
N ALA A 31 -1.39 8.35 2.82
CA ALA A 31 -0.86 7.88 4.11
C ALA A 31 0.66 7.88 4.06
N GLU A 32 1.29 7.70 5.20
CA GLU A 32 2.75 7.61 5.25
C GLU A 32 3.18 6.17 4.98
N LEU A 33 3.92 5.96 3.90
CA LEU A 33 4.47 4.66 3.55
C LEU A 33 5.81 4.47 4.25
N LEU A 34 5.85 3.56 5.22
CA LEU A 34 7.06 3.30 6.00
C LEU A 34 7.96 2.24 5.38
N ASP A 35 7.36 1.24 4.74
CA ASP A 35 8.11 0.12 4.22
C ASP A 35 7.37 -0.55 3.08
N MET A 36 8.14 -1.17 2.19
CA MET A 36 7.62 -1.92 1.06
C MET A 36 8.48 -3.16 0.88
N HIS A 37 7.86 -4.32 0.89
CA HIS A 37 8.54 -5.59 0.66
C HIS A 37 7.94 -6.29 -0.55
N VAL A 38 8.78 -6.70 -1.48
CA VAL A 38 8.34 -7.37 -2.72
C VAL A 38 8.91 -8.77 -2.73
N ASP A 39 8.03 -9.75 -2.97
CA ASP A 39 8.40 -11.16 -3.09
C ASP A 39 7.99 -11.68 -4.47
N PRO A 40 8.89 -11.68 -5.46
CA PRO A 40 8.56 -12.16 -6.79
C PRO A 40 8.31 -13.67 -6.86
N ASP A 41 8.89 -14.45 -5.96
CA ASP A 41 8.70 -15.90 -5.96
C ASP A 41 7.26 -16.28 -5.63
N HIS A 42 6.62 -15.55 -4.72
CA HIS A 42 5.23 -15.76 -4.35
C HIS A 42 4.28 -14.78 -5.05
N ASN A 43 4.81 -13.94 -5.94
CA ASN A 43 4.06 -12.91 -6.66
C ASN A 43 3.26 -12.03 -5.68
N ARG A 44 3.96 -11.47 -4.69
CA ARG A 44 3.33 -10.73 -3.60
C ARG A 44 4.09 -9.45 -3.30
N SER A 45 3.36 -8.40 -2.93
CA SER A 45 3.95 -7.19 -2.37
C SER A 45 3.22 -6.82 -1.08
N VAL A 46 3.98 -6.32 -0.11
CA VAL A 46 3.50 -5.96 1.22
C VAL A 46 3.94 -4.52 1.51
N PHE A 47 3.00 -3.70 1.93
CA PHE A 47 3.27 -2.29 2.24
C PHE A 47 2.90 -2.03 3.70
N THR A 48 3.72 -1.24 4.38
CA THR A 48 3.44 -0.82 5.75
C THR A 48 3.13 0.66 5.76
N LEU A 49 1.94 1.02 6.23
CA LEU A 49 1.42 2.37 6.22
C LEU A 49 1.10 2.86 7.62
N VAL A 50 1.24 4.17 7.84
CA VAL A 50 0.77 4.83 9.06
C VAL A 50 -0.07 6.03 8.66
N GLY A 51 -1.16 6.24 9.38
CA GLY A 51 -2.04 7.38 9.18
C GLY A 51 -3.25 7.30 10.09
N ASP A 52 -4.15 8.26 9.99
CA ASP A 52 -5.43 8.14 10.68
C ASP A 52 -6.36 7.21 9.89
N ASP A 53 -7.53 6.92 10.45
CA ASP A 53 -8.49 6.01 9.83
C ASP A 53 -8.94 6.46 8.44
N ARG A 54 -9.16 7.77 8.25
CA ARG A 54 -9.58 8.32 6.95
C ARG A 54 -8.47 8.21 5.91
N GLU A 55 -7.24 8.55 6.32
CA GLU A 55 -6.08 8.46 5.45
C GLU A 55 -5.84 7.03 4.99
N LEU A 56 -5.92 6.08 5.92
CA LEU A 56 -5.70 4.65 5.59
C LEU A 56 -6.79 4.10 4.69
N VAL A 57 -8.06 4.43 4.96
CA VAL A 57 -9.16 3.98 4.10
C VAL A 57 -9.00 4.55 2.68
N ALA A 58 -8.72 5.84 2.56
CA ALA A 58 -8.51 6.47 1.25
C ALA A 58 -7.33 5.87 0.50
N ALA A 59 -6.22 5.60 1.22
CA ALA A 59 -5.03 4.99 0.63
C ALA A 59 -5.32 3.58 0.10
N LEU A 60 -6.00 2.77 0.90
CA LEU A 60 -6.32 1.39 0.53
C LEU A 60 -7.26 1.33 -0.68
N LEU A 61 -8.28 2.19 -0.71
CA LEU A 61 -9.22 2.25 -1.84
C LEU A 61 -8.51 2.66 -3.13
N ALA A 62 -7.62 3.66 -3.06
CA ALA A 62 -6.85 4.11 -4.22
C ALA A 62 -5.92 3.02 -4.73
N ALA A 63 -5.27 2.29 -3.82
CA ALA A 63 -4.36 1.20 -4.17
C ALA A 63 -5.09 0.03 -4.82
N ILE A 64 -6.28 -0.32 -4.31
CA ILE A 64 -7.11 -1.39 -4.90
C ILE A 64 -7.49 -1.03 -6.33
N ALA A 65 -7.84 0.22 -6.58
CA ALA A 65 -8.16 0.68 -7.94
C ALA A 65 -6.95 0.56 -8.88
N CYS A 66 -5.74 0.83 -8.39
CA CYS A 66 -4.51 0.70 -9.18
C CYS A 66 -4.13 -0.75 -9.46
N ALA A 67 -4.51 -1.67 -8.58
CA ALA A 67 -4.13 -3.08 -8.67
C ALA A 67 -4.97 -3.89 -9.66
N ARG A 68 -6.01 -3.30 -10.20
CA ARG A 68 -6.91 -3.96 -11.17
C ARG A 68 -6.32 -4.03 -12.55
#